data_62181be21f37dd834f95cd8b0cc6975f
#
_entry.id   62181be21f37dd834f95cd8b0cc6975f
#
_cell.length_a   1.000
_cell.length_b   1.000
_cell.length_c   1.000
_cell.angle_alpha   90.00
_cell.angle_beta   90.00
_cell.angle_gamma   90.00
#
_symmetry.space_group_name_H-M   'P 1'
#
loop_
_entity.id
_entity.type
_entity.pdbx_description
1 polymer ?
#
loop_
_entity_poly.entity_id
_entity_poly.type
_entity_poly.pdbx_seq_one_letter_code
_entity_poly.pdbx_strand_id
1 'polypeptide(L)'
;MAVVAPPPPRLASPTGRSPGPLWRTARRTLLRVLAALGLCYLALWATGSLGVLALSYLTREETPPPAGTRSLRGIHHFQPVGTAGRLWRGAAPSPAGYRELAGLGFTTVVDLRAEDLSAAQLAGPRTAGLDVVRLPVRDGQTPTPHQVRRFLGVVGAAPGPVFVHCGAGVGRTGTMAAAYLVQAGRESPSDAVRRNLAVGPPSIEQIYYALSLGPDRAEQPPLPVVAVSRLVDAPRRVWSWF
;
A
#
# COMPACT_ATOMS: atom_id res chain seq x y z
N MET A 1 -54.42 75.15 -2.44
CA MET A 1 -53.61 74.53 -3.51
C MET A 1 -52.69 73.55 -2.89
N ALA A 2 -52.96 72.24 -3.01
CA ALA A 2 -52.11 71.21 -2.51
C ALA A 2 -51.15 70.81 -3.64
N VAL A 3 -49.81 70.94 -3.38
CA VAL A 3 -48.75 70.52 -4.28
C VAL A 3 -48.53 69.02 -4.12
N VAL A 4 -48.94 68.24 -5.15
CA VAL A 4 -48.69 66.79 -5.17
C VAL A 4 -47.25 66.58 -5.64
N ALA A 5 -46.42 65.95 -4.73
CA ALA A 5 -45.03 65.58 -5.03
C ALA A 5 -44.99 64.43 -6.09
N PRO A 6 -44.06 64.47 -7.08
CA PRO A 6 -43.93 63.43 -8.07
C PRO A 6 -43.46 62.11 -7.42
N PRO A 7 -43.87 60.92 -7.97
CA PRO A 7 -43.46 59.61 -7.44
C PRO A 7 -41.95 59.38 -7.64
N PRO A 8 -41.27 58.62 -6.73
CA PRO A 8 -39.84 58.33 -6.84
C PRO A 8 -39.55 57.49 -8.09
N PRO A 9 -38.36 57.65 -8.67
CA PRO A 9 -37.94 56.87 -9.83
C PRO A 9 -37.90 55.39 -9.51
N ARG A 10 -38.51 54.55 -10.35
CA ARG A 10 -38.43 53.09 -10.25
C ARG A 10 -36.98 52.67 -10.55
N LEU A 11 -36.30 52.11 -9.55
CA LEU A 11 -35.01 51.44 -9.76
C LEU A 11 -35.22 50.30 -10.74
N ALA A 12 -34.55 50.33 -11.88
CA ALA A 12 -34.55 49.25 -12.86
C ALA A 12 -33.94 47.99 -12.20
N SER A 13 -34.68 46.90 -12.17
CA SER A 13 -34.21 45.61 -11.73
C SER A 13 -32.98 45.21 -12.56
N PRO A 14 -31.89 44.71 -11.97
CA PRO A 14 -30.75 44.25 -12.75
C PRO A 14 -31.21 43.12 -13.67
N THR A 15 -31.18 43.41 -14.97
CA THR A 15 -31.47 42.41 -16.02
C THR A 15 -30.37 41.34 -15.92
N GLY A 16 -30.69 40.22 -15.31
CA GLY A 16 -29.82 39.06 -15.29
C GLY A 16 -29.51 38.64 -16.72
N ARG A 17 -28.30 38.95 -17.20
CA ARG A 17 -27.84 38.52 -18.51
C ARG A 17 -27.80 36.98 -18.48
N SER A 18 -28.72 36.35 -19.21
CA SER A 18 -28.66 34.91 -19.46
C SER A 18 -27.32 34.59 -20.16
N PRO A 19 -26.58 33.59 -19.71
CA PRO A 19 -25.28 33.23 -20.32
C PRO A 19 -25.51 32.93 -21.82
N GLY A 20 -24.71 33.58 -22.68
CA GLY A 20 -24.85 33.50 -24.13
C GLY A 20 -24.65 32.09 -24.68
N PRO A 21 -25.03 31.81 -25.93
CA PRO A 21 -24.97 30.46 -26.53
C PRO A 21 -23.57 29.87 -26.51
N LEU A 22 -22.51 30.65 -26.60
CA LEU A 22 -21.11 30.22 -26.53
C LEU A 22 -20.75 29.61 -25.16
N TRP A 23 -21.27 30.19 -24.09
CA TRP A 23 -21.07 29.64 -22.75
C TRP A 23 -21.71 28.26 -22.58
N ARG A 24 -22.91 28.06 -23.10
CA ARG A 24 -23.60 26.77 -23.04
C ARG A 24 -22.85 25.68 -23.82
N THR A 25 -22.30 26.03 -24.98
CA THR A 25 -21.48 25.10 -25.79
C THR A 25 -20.17 24.77 -25.08
N ALA A 26 -19.44 25.77 -24.59
CA ALA A 26 -18.20 25.59 -23.85
C ALA A 26 -18.42 24.68 -22.60
N ARG A 27 -19.49 24.95 -21.83
CA ARG A 27 -19.85 24.12 -20.67
C ARG A 27 -20.15 22.67 -21.06
N ARG A 28 -20.91 22.45 -22.15
CA ARG A 28 -21.20 21.08 -22.63
C ARG A 28 -19.95 20.34 -23.08
N THR A 29 -19.04 21.03 -23.79
CA THR A 29 -17.76 20.43 -24.19
C THR A 29 -16.91 20.11 -23.00
N LEU A 30 -16.78 21.00 -22.01
CA LEU A 30 -16.05 20.75 -20.76
C LEU A 30 -16.62 19.53 -20.03
N LEU A 31 -17.94 19.45 -19.87
CA LEU A 31 -18.58 18.31 -19.20
C LEU A 31 -18.33 16.98 -19.94
N ARG A 32 -18.35 16.99 -21.28
CA ARG A 32 -18.05 15.80 -22.09
C ARG A 32 -16.59 15.36 -21.91
N VAL A 33 -15.65 16.30 -21.91
CA VAL A 33 -14.22 16.02 -21.67
C VAL A 33 -14.01 15.45 -20.26
N LEU A 34 -14.61 16.07 -19.24
CA LEU A 34 -14.51 15.56 -17.86
C LEU A 34 -15.13 14.17 -17.71
N ALA A 35 -16.29 13.93 -18.37
CA ALA A 35 -16.91 12.61 -18.37
C ALA A 35 -16.03 11.56 -19.07
N ALA A 36 -15.42 11.91 -20.21
CA ALA A 36 -14.50 11.00 -20.92
C ALA A 36 -13.25 10.69 -20.07
N LEU A 37 -12.65 11.70 -19.46
CA LEU A 37 -11.51 11.49 -18.54
C LEU A 37 -11.89 10.64 -17.33
N GLY A 38 -13.07 10.86 -16.76
CA GLY A 38 -13.60 10.05 -15.68
C GLY A 38 -13.82 8.59 -16.08
N LEU A 39 -14.37 8.34 -17.25
CA LEU A 39 -14.54 6.99 -17.79
C LEU A 39 -13.20 6.30 -18.06
N CYS A 40 -12.24 7.01 -18.67
CA CYS A 40 -10.89 6.48 -18.88
C CYS A 40 -10.21 6.13 -17.55
N TYR A 41 -10.34 6.98 -16.55
CA TYR A 41 -9.81 6.70 -15.21
C TYR A 41 -10.48 5.47 -14.57
N LEU A 42 -11.81 5.38 -14.63
CA LEU A 42 -12.55 4.23 -14.10
C LEU A 42 -12.16 2.93 -14.81
N ALA A 43 -11.98 2.96 -16.14
CA ALA A 43 -11.51 1.81 -16.89
C ALA A 43 -10.10 1.39 -16.47
N LEU A 44 -9.16 2.33 -16.35
CA LEU A 44 -7.81 2.07 -15.87
C LEU A 44 -7.81 1.48 -14.45
N TRP A 45 -8.58 2.09 -13.55
CA TRP A 45 -8.70 1.66 -12.16
C TRP A 45 -9.29 0.24 -12.07
N ALA A 46 -10.39 -0.01 -12.77
CA ALA A 46 -11.05 -1.31 -12.75
C ALA A 46 -10.13 -2.41 -13.35
N THR A 47 -9.53 -2.16 -14.51
CA THR A 47 -8.63 -3.12 -15.15
C THR A 47 -7.41 -3.40 -14.30
N GLY A 48 -6.77 -2.38 -13.74
CA GLY A 48 -5.61 -2.54 -12.87
C GLY A 48 -5.94 -3.28 -11.58
N SER A 49 -7.02 -2.88 -10.89
CA SER A 49 -7.44 -3.50 -9.63
C SER A 49 -7.90 -4.95 -9.82
N LEU A 50 -8.77 -5.18 -10.80
CA LEU A 50 -9.27 -6.54 -11.09
C LEU A 50 -8.16 -7.44 -11.63
N GLY A 51 -7.23 -6.91 -12.43
CA GLY A 51 -6.08 -7.65 -12.92
C GLY A 51 -5.18 -8.16 -11.80
N VAL A 52 -4.81 -7.29 -10.85
CA VAL A 52 -3.99 -7.69 -9.69
C VAL A 52 -4.76 -8.65 -8.77
N LEU A 53 -6.07 -8.43 -8.55
CA LEU A 53 -6.91 -9.33 -7.77
C LEU A 53 -7.02 -10.72 -8.41
N ALA A 54 -7.29 -10.79 -9.71
CA ALA A 54 -7.38 -12.05 -10.45
C ALA A 54 -6.04 -12.79 -10.44
N LEU A 55 -4.94 -12.07 -10.66
CA LEU A 55 -3.59 -12.65 -10.60
C LEU A 55 -3.30 -13.20 -9.20
N SER A 56 -3.65 -12.46 -8.14
CA SER A 56 -3.49 -12.93 -6.76
C SER A 56 -4.34 -14.17 -6.47
N TYR A 57 -5.57 -14.21 -6.97
CA TYR A 57 -6.47 -15.34 -6.80
C TYR A 57 -5.93 -16.60 -7.48
N LEU A 58 -5.59 -16.52 -8.77
CA LEU A 58 -5.04 -17.62 -9.54
C LEU A 58 -3.72 -18.14 -8.93
N THR A 59 -2.82 -17.22 -8.56
CA THR A 59 -1.54 -17.58 -7.97
C THR A 59 -1.71 -18.28 -6.61
N ARG A 60 -2.74 -17.96 -5.84
CA ARG A 60 -3.03 -18.61 -4.55
C ARG A 60 -3.45 -20.07 -4.71
N GLU A 61 -4.17 -20.40 -5.77
CA GLU A 61 -4.55 -21.78 -6.06
C GLU A 61 -3.34 -22.63 -6.49
N GLU A 62 -2.39 -22.02 -7.20
CA GLU A 62 -1.20 -22.71 -7.72
C GLU A 62 -0.01 -22.75 -6.75
N THR A 63 0.02 -21.88 -5.75
CA THR A 63 1.15 -21.73 -4.84
C THR A 63 0.74 -22.09 -3.41
N PRO A 64 1.02 -23.29 -2.96
CA PRO A 64 0.71 -23.68 -1.59
C PRO A 64 1.46 -22.83 -0.57
N PRO A 65 0.88 -22.59 0.62
CA PRO A 65 1.56 -21.86 1.68
C PRO A 65 2.87 -22.57 2.06
N PRO A 66 3.90 -21.81 2.45
CA PRO A 66 5.17 -22.39 2.89
C PRO A 66 4.98 -23.40 4.05
N ALA A 67 5.79 -24.42 4.10
CA ALA A 67 5.81 -25.35 5.24
C ALA A 67 6.02 -24.57 6.55
N GLY A 68 5.26 -24.88 7.57
CA GLY A 68 5.27 -24.16 8.85
C GLY A 68 4.28 -22.97 8.92
N THR A 69 3.56 -22.66 7.84
CA THR A 69 2.46 -21.68 7.88
C THR A 69 1.40 -22.15 8.87
N ARG A 70 0.97 -21.24 9.77
CA ARG A 70 -0.04 -21.53 10.77
C ARG A 70 -0.86 -20.31 11.12
N SER A 71 -2.06 -20.50 11.63
CA SER A 71 -2.83 -19.44 12.24
C SER A 71 -2.21 -19.04 13.56
N LEU A 72 -2.01 -17.75 13.78
CA LEU A 72 -1.55 -17.20 15.04
C LEU A 72 -2.54 -16.15 15.54
N ARG A 73 -2.92 -16.25 16.80
CA ARG A 73 -3.89 -15.32 17.39
C ARG A 73 -3.39 -13.88 17.30
N GLY A 74 -4.21 -13.01 16.69
CA GLY A 74 -3.90 -11.59 16.57
C GLY A 74 -2.89 -11.23 15.49
N ILE A 75 -2.55 -12.18 14.58
CA ILE A 75 -1.70 -11.92 13.42
C ILE A 75 -2.29 -12.64 12.20
N HIS A 76 -2.72 -11.85 11.21
CA HIS A 76 -3.13 -12.40 9.92
C HIS A 76 -1.92 -12.66 9.02
N HIS A 77 -2.02 -13.64 8.12
CA HIS A 77 -0.99 -14.00 7.14
C HIS A 77 0.36 -14.38 7.76
N PHE A 78 0.33 -14.98 8.95
CA PHE A 78 1.53 -15.40 9.65
C PHE A 78 2.16 -16.64 8.97
N GLN A 79 3.36 -16.46 8.42
CA GLN A 79 4.08 -17.53 7.71
C GLN A 79 5.57 -17.26 7.66
N PRO A 80 6.40 -18.33 7.49
CA PRO A 80 7.84 -18.18 7.30
C PRO A 80 8.17 -17.58 5.94
N VAL A 81 9.33 -16.93 5.85
CA VAL A 81 9.95 -16.46 4.60
C VAL A 81 11.14 -17.35 4.30
N GLY A 82 11.00 -18.19 3.27
CA GLY A 82 11.97 -19.24 2.96
C GLY A 82 11.95 -20.39 3.97
N THR A 83 12.96 -21.26 3.91
CA THR A 83 13.03 -22.50 4.68
C THR A 83 13.84 -22.39 5.99
N ALA A 84 14.62 -21.33 6.17
CA ALA A 84 15.60 -21.23 7.27
C ALA A 84 14.98 -20.88 8.64
N GLY A 85 13.68 -20.61 8.74
CA GLY A 85 13.00 -20.25 10.00
C GLY A 85 13.43 -18.90 10.62
N ARG A 86 14.37 -18.18 9.98
CA ARG A 86 14.98 -16.96 10.48
C ARG A 86 14.08 -15.74 10.34
N LEU A 87 13.34 -15.66 9.25
CA LEU A 87 12.45 -14.55 8.93
C LEU A 87 11.02 -15.05 8.81
N TRP A 88 10.09 -14.33 9.41
CA TRP A 88 8.65 -14.56 9.35
C TRP A 88 7.95 -13.28 8.98
N ARG A 89 6.78 -13.40 8.38
CA ARG A 89 5.99 -12.27 7.93
C ARG A 89 4.54 -12.36 8.39
N GLY A 90 3.85 -11.21 8.36
CA GLY A 90 2.41 -11.16 8.61
C GLY A 90 1.87 -9.74 8.60
N ALA A 91 0.58 -9.60 8.97
CA ALA A 91 -0.05 -8.32 9.24
C ALA A 91 0.42 -7.74 10.58
N ALA A 92 0.11 -6.46 10.82
CA ALA A 92 0.40 -5.81 12.10
C ALA A 92 -0.21 -6.61 13.27
N PRO A 93 0.61 -7.05 14.23
CA PRO A 93 0.12 -7.80 15.37
C PRO A 93 -0.77 -6.94 16.28
N SER A 94 -1.80 -7.57 16.84
CA SER A 94 -2.48 -7.04 18.03
C SER A 94 -1.58 -7.13 19.27
N PRO A 95 -1.91 -6.48 20.40
CA PRO A 95 -1.18 -6.67 21.65
C PRO A 95 -1.05 -8.14 22.08
N ALA A 96 -2.06 -8.96 21.80
CA ALA A 96 -1.99 -10.41 22.02
C ALA A 96 -1.02 -11.09 21.05
N GLY A 97 -1.03 -10.66 19.76
CA GLY A 97 -0.11 -11.18 18.76
C GLY A 97 1.36 -10.94 19.08
N TYR A 98 1.71 -9.79 19.63
CA TYR A 98 3.08 -9.52 20.09
C TYR A 98 3.50 -10.47 21.24
N ARG A 99 2.60 -10.74 22.19
CA ARG A 99 2.87 -11.74 23.26
C ARG A 99 3.05 -13.15 22.72
N GLU A 100 2.22 -13.53 21.74
CA GLU A 100 2.38 -14.81 21.04
C GLU A 100 3.74 -14.93 20.33
N LEU A 101 4.18 -13.87 19.64
CA LEU A 101 5.51 -13.84 19.02
C LEU A 101 6.62 -14.04 20.06
N ALA A 102 6.58 -13.31 21.17
CA ALA A 102 7.55 -13.44 22.26
C ALA A 102 7.55 -14.86 22.84
N GLY A 103 6.37 -15.44 23.09
CA GLY A 103 6.22 -16.82 23.56
C GLY A 103 6.75 -17.88 22.59
N LEU A 104 6.81 -17.56 21.29
CA LEU A 104 7.39 -18.40 20.24
C LEU A 104 8.91 -18.20 20.07
N GLY A 105 9.53 -17.37 20.89
CA GLY A 105 10.97 -17.11 20.85
C GLY A 105 11.41 -16.10 19.81
N PHE A 106 10.49 -15.32 19.21
CA PHE A 106 10.90 -14.18 18.40
C PHE A 106 11.60 -13.14 19.27
N THR A 107 12.62 -12.52 18.70
CA THR A 107 13.41 -11.52 19.40
C THR A 107 13.23 -10.12 18.84
N THR A 108 12.95 -10.01 17.55
CA THR A 108 12.95 -8.74 16.83
C THR A 108 11.73 -8.61 15.93
N VAL A 109 11.12 -7.44 15.95
CA VAL A 109 10.03 -7.03 15.05
C VAL A 109 10.52 -5.92 14.15
N VAL A 110 10.30 -6.05 12.83
CA VAL A 110 10.52 -4.99 11.85
C VAL A 110 9.18 -4.42 11.42
N ASP A 111 8.91 -3.18 11.80
CA ASP A 111 7.67 -2.46 11.46
C ASP A 111 7.90 -1.56 10.25
N LEU A 112 7.19 -1.84 9.15
CA LEU A 112 7.28 -1.11 7.88
C LEU A 112 6.24 0.00 7.74
N ARG A 113 5.39 0.23 8.74
CA ARG A 113 4.33 1.23 8.66
C ARG A 113 4.90 2.64 8.70
N ALA A 114 4.47 3.48 7.75
CA ALA A 114 4.79 4.90 7.70
C ALA A 114 3.62 5.77 8.19
N GLU A 115 2.50 5.17 8.52
CA GLU A 115 1.31 5.82 9.05
C GLU A 115 1.57 6.39 10.45
N ASP A 116 0.78 7.38 10.85
CA ASP A 116 0.79 7.93 12.21
C ASP A 116 0.26 6.88 13.19
N LEU A 117 1.14 6.39 14.03
CA LEU A 117 0.82 5.36 15.00
C LEU A 117 0.68 5.98 16.39
N SER A 118 -0.33 5.52 17.12
CA SER A 118 -0.50 5.92 18.53
C SER A 118 0.68 5.45 19.39
N ALA A 119 0.89 6.11 20.52
CA ALA A 119 1.93 5.72 21.47
C ALA A 119 1.80 4.26 21.91
N ALA A 120 0.57 3.76 22.09
CA ALA A 120 0.30 2.37 22.44
C ALA A 120 0.73 1.39 21.32
N GLN A 121 0.48 1.74 20.06
CA GLN A 121 0.92 0.93 18.92
C GLN A 121 2.45 0.89 18.79
N LEU A 122 3.13 2.00 19.07
CA LEU A 122 4.59 2.10 19.06
C LEU A 122 5.24 1.33 20.22
N ALA A 123 4.61 1.32 21.38
CA ALA A 123 5.10 0.62 22.56
C ALA A 123 4.83 -0.90 22.51
N GLY A 124 3.81 -1.34 21.75
CA GLY A 124 3.32 -2.72 21.77
C GLY A 124 4.37 -3.81 21.68
N PRO A 125 5.32 -3.78 20.73
CA PRO A 125 6.38 -4.81 20.65
C PRO A 125 7.26 -4.83 21.90
N ARG A 126 7.71 -3.65 22.37
CA ARG A 126 8.58 -3.53 23.56
C ARG A 126 7.88 -4.00 24.84
N THR A 127 6.60 -3.70 24.98
CA THR A 127 5.78 -4.18 26.11
C THR A 127 5.70 -5.71 26.15
N ALA A 128 5.84 -6.37 25.00
CA ALA A 128 5.91 -7.83 24.91
C ALA A 128 7.34 -8.38 25.03
N GLY A 129 8.35 -7.56 25.30
CA GLY A 129 9.75 -7.98 25.42
C GLY A 129 10.47 -8.16 24.08
N LEU A 130 9.95 -7.59 22.99
CA LEU A 130 10.54 -7.69 21.66
C LEU A 130 11.32 -6.42 21.30
N ASP A 131 12.48 -6.58 20.67
CA ASP A 131 13.16 -5.47 20.01
C ASP A 131 12.38 -5.01 18.80
N VAL A 132 12.37 -3.69 18.55
CA VAL A 132 11.67 -3.12 17.41
C VAL A 132 12.58 -2.26 16.56
N VAL A 133 12.58 -2.53 15.25
CA VAL A 133 13.24 -1.71 14.24
C VAL A 133 12.17 -1.16 13.31
N ARG A 134 12.08 0.16 13.20
CA ARG A 134 11.18 0.81 12.27
C ARG A 134 11.89 1.15 10.96
N LEU A 135 11.31 0.69 9.85
CA LEU A 135 11.75 0.98 8.48
C LEU A 135 10.54 1.49 7.67
N PRO A 136 10.08 2.73 7.93
CA PRO A 136 8.81 3.20 7.39
C PRO A 136 8.81 3.28 5.87
N VAL A 137 7.88 2.57 5.24
CA VAL A 137 7.57 2.59 3.82
C VAL A 137 6.11 2.99 3.67
N ARG A 138 5.82 3.97 2.81
CA ARG A 138 4.42 4.40 2.56
C ARG A 138 3.63 3.28 1.89
N ASP A 139 2.34 3.19 2.19
CA ASP A 139 1.51 2.14 1.62
C ASP A 139 1.47 2.19 0.09
N GLY A 140 1.54 1.02 -0.54
CA GLY A 140 1.62 0.84 -1.98
C GLY A 140 2.98 1.21 -2.61
N GLN A 141 3.95 1.72 -1.84
CA GLN A 141 5.30 2.06 -2.31
C GLN A 141 6.32 0.96 -2.02
N THR A 142 7.51 1.14 -2.54
CA THR A 142 8.64 0.21 -2.42
C THR A 142 9.68 0.72 -1.43
N PRO A 143 10.44 -0.16 -0.77
CA PRO A 143 11.53 0.24 0.10
C PRO A 143 12.70 0.82 -0.71
N THR A 144 13.41 1.75 -0.11
CA THR A 144 14.67 2.26 -0.68
C THR A 144 15.79 1.22 -0.55
N PRO A 145 16.85 1.29 -1.38
CA PRO A 145 18.02 0.40 -1.25
C PRO A 145 18.66 0.44 0.14
N HIS A 146 18.68 1.62 0.77
CA HIS A 146 19.17 1.75 2.15
C HIS A 146 18.30 0.99 3.16
N GLN A 147 16.96 1.06 3.02
CA GLN A 147 16.05 0.31 3.91
C GLN A 147 16.21 -1.19 3.73
N VAL A 148 16.39 -1.66 2.49
CA VAL A 148 16.65 -3.09 2.22
C VAL A 148 17.95 -3.55 2.88
N ARG A 149 19.06 -2.84 2.67
CA ARG A 149 20.34 -3.19 3.32
C ARG A 149 20.22 -3.23 4.85
N ARG A 150 19.56 -2.22 5.43
CA ARG A 150 19.34 -2.16 6.88
C ARG A 150 18.49 -3.33 7.36
N PHE A 151 17.43 -3.67 6.62
CA PHE A 151 16.58 -4.83 6.92
C PHE A 151 17.36 -6.14 6.91
N LEU A 152 18.16 -6.38 5.88
CA LEU A 152 19.00 -7.58 5.78
C LEU A 152 20.01 -7.67 6.91
N GLY A 153 20.62 -6.53 7.26
CA GLY A 153 21.52 -6.44 8.43
C GLY A 153 20.82 -6.80 9.74
N VAL A 154 19.59 -6.31 9.96
CA VAL A 154 18.78 -6.67 11.13
C VAL A 154 18.48 -8.15 11.16
N VAL A 155 18.03 -8.74 10.05
CA VAL A 155 17.75 -10.18 9.97
C VAL A 155 19.03 -11.01 10.20
N GLY A 156 20.16 -10.56 9.68
CA GLY A 156 21.46 -11.23 9.87
C GLY A 156 21.95 -11.18 11.30
N ALA A 157 21.83 -10.05 11.99
CA ALA A 157 22.39 -9.81 13.33
C ALA A 157 21.46 -10.21 14.48
N ALA A 158 20.15 -10.38 14.26
CA ALA A 158 19.20 -10.69 15.31
C ALA A 158 19.57 -12.01 16.04
N PRO A 159 19.48 -12.08 17.37
CA PRO A 159 19.82 -13.29 18.12
C PRO A 159 18.83 -14.46 17.93
N GLY A 160 17.61 -14.17 17.47
CA GLY A 160 16.55 -15.14 17.21
C GLY A 160 15.76 -14.85 15.97
N PRO A 161 14.60 -15.48 15.77
CA PRO A 161 13.72 -15.24 14.64
C PRO A 161 13.24 -13.77 14.59
N VAL A 162 13.14 -13.23 13.37
CA VAL A 162 12.67 -11.86 13.08
C VAL A 162 11.28 -11.93 12.48
N PHE A 163 10.39 -11.07 12.95
CA PHE A 163 9.06 -10.89 12.36
C PHE A 163 8.96 -9.55 11.64
N VAL A 164 8.65 -9.56 10.34
CA VAL A 164 8.43 -8.35 9.54
C VAL A 164 6.96 -8.16 9.23
N HIS A 165 6.45 -6.94 9.41
CA HIS A 165 5.07 -6.60 9.11
C HIS A 165 4.89 -5.17 8.57
N CYS A 166 3.72 -4.96 7.93
CA CYS A 166 3.16 -3.64 7.67
C CYS A 166 1.74 -3.57 8.27
N GLY A 167 0.77 -2.94 7.64
CA GLY A 167 -0.64 -3.04 8.04
C GLY A 167 -1.21 -4.44 7.77
N ALA A 168 -1.46 -4.74 6.50
CA ALA A 168 -2.08 -6.00 6.06
C ALA A 168 -1.10 -7.19 5.91
N GLY A 169 0.21 -6.97 5.96
CA GLY A 169 1.19 -8.04 5.76
C GLY A 169 1.39 -8.48 4.31
N VAL A 170 0.85 -7.75 3.34
CA VAL A 170 0.87 -8.11 1.91
C VAL A 170 1.91 -7.33 1.12
N GLY A 171 1.67 -6.06 0.84
CA GLY A 171 2.46 -5.28 -0.12
C GLY A 171 3.89 -4.98 0.36
N ARG A 172 4.06 -4.03 1.27
CA ARG A 172 5.36 -3.61 1.85
C ARG A 172 6.13 -4.78 2.46
N THR A 173 5.43 -5.63 3.19
CA THR A 173 5.99 -6.85 3.78
C THR A 173 6.47 -7.81 2.71
N GLY A 174 5.69 -7.97 1.64
CA GLY A 174 6.05 -8.84 0.51
C GLY A 174 7.27 -8.35 -0.25
N THR A 175 7.44 -7.04 -0.47
CA THR A 175 8.63 -6.50 -1.13
C THR A 175 9.90 -6.71 -0.31
N MET A 176 9.82 -6.56 1.02
CA MET A 176 10.96 -6.86 1.90
C MET A 176 11.28 -8.36 1.95
N ALA A 177 10.25 -9.21 1.99
CA ALA A 177 10.43 -10.66 1.93
C ALA A 177 11.05 -11.11 0.60
N ALA A 178 10.59 -10.53 -0.53
CA ALA A 178 11.17 -10.79 -1.85
C ALA A 178 12.65 -10.36 -1.91
N ALA A 179 12.97 -9.16 -1.41
CA ALA A 179 14.37 -8.69 -1.36
C ALA A 179 15.26 -9.65 -0.55
N TYR A 180 14.78 -10.15 0.59
CA TYR A 180 15.50 -11.12 1.40
C TYR A 180 15.76 -12.43 0.64
N LEU A 181 14.76 -12.96 -0.05
CA LEU A 181 14.88 -14.23 -0.76
C LEU A 181 15.78 -14.13 -2.00
N VAL A 182 15.60 -13.07 -2.79
CA VAL A 182 16.34 -12.88 -4.04
C VAL A 182 17.79 -12.50 -3.77
N GLN A 183 18.06 -11.55 -2.87
CA GLN A 183 19.45 -11.14 -2.58
C GLN A 183 20.25 -12.21 -1.84
N ALA A 184 19.58 -13.12 -1.14
CA ALA A 184 20.22 -14.30 -0.56
C ALA A 184 20.39 -15.45 -1.58
N GLY A 185 20.03 -15.27 -2.84
CA GLY A 185 20.07 -16.30 -3.89
C GLY A 185 19.18 -17.51 -3.63
N ARG A 186 18.13 -17.36 -2.82
CA ARG A 186 17.24 -18.46 -2.40
C ARG A 186 16.05 -18.67 -3.34
N GLU A 187 15.62 -17.62 -4.02
CA GLU A 187 14.51 -17.67 -4.98
C GLU A 187 14.77 -16.72 -6.15
N SER A 188 14.15 -17.03 -7.30
CA SER A 188 14.10 -16.09 -8.42
C SER A 188 13.14 -14.93 -8.12
N PRO A 189 13.30 -13.75 -8.77
CA PRO A 189 12.35 -12.64 -8.63
C PRO A 189 10.91 -13.06 -8.94
N SER A 190 10.70 -13.86 -9.97
CA SER A 190 9.37 -14.36 -10.38
C SER A 190 8.73 -15.25 -9.31
N ASP A 191 9.50 -16.14 -8.69
CA ASP A 191 8.99 -17.01 -7.61
C ASP A 191 8.67 -16.20 -6.35
N ALA A 192 9.50 -15.23 -5.98
CA ALA A 192 9.26 -14.33 -4.88
C ALA A 192 7.98 -13.49 -5.08
N VAL A 193 7.73 -13.00 -6.31
CA VAL A 193 6.49 -12.30 -6.67
C VAL A 193 5.29 -13.24 -6.60
N ARG A 194 5.38 -14.45 -7.16
CA ARG A 194 4.31 -15.44 -7.13
C ARG A 194 3.93 -15.76 -5.69
N ARG A 195 4.91 -16.00 -4.84
CA ARG A 195 4.73 -16.25 -3.40
C ARG A 195 4.04 -15.08 -2.68
N ASN A 196 4.38 -13.84 -3.05
CA ASN A 196 3.73 -12.67 -2.47
C ASN A 196 2.28 -12.49 -2.95
N LEU A 197 2.01 -12.72 -4.23
CA LEU A 197 0.67 -12.70 -4.82
C LEU A 197 -0.25 -13.74 -4.19
N ALA A 198 0.27 -14.91 -3.84
CA ALA A 198 -0.48 -15.94 -3.12
C ALA A 198 -0.93 -15.51 -1.72
N VAL A 199 -0.24 -14.57 -1.08
CA VAL A 199 -0.68 -13.97 0.20
C VAL A 199 -1.79 -12.95 0.01
N GLY A 200 -1.69 -12.13 -1.04
CA GLY A 200 -2.68 -11.10 -1.36
C GLY A 200 -2.20 -10.13 -2.44
N PRO A 201 -3.08 -9.22 -2.90
CA PRO A 201 -2.77 -8.30 -3.99
C PRO A 201 -1.87 -7.15 -3.54
N PRO A 202 -0.58 -7.09 -3.96
CA PRO A 202 0.27 -5.93 -3.78
C PRO A 202 -0.06 -4.84 -4.81
N SER A 203 0.56 -3.66 -4.72
CA SER A 203 0.46 -2.64 -5.76
C SER A 203 1.27 -3.02 -7.01
N ILE A 204 0.94 -2.40 -8.16
CA ILE A 204 1.69 -2.59 -9.42
C ILE A 204 3.15 -2.16 -9.24
N GLU A 205 3.40 -1.06 -8.52
CA GLU A 205 4.73 -0.57 -8.16
C GLU A 205 5.54 -1.64 -7.40
N GLN A 206 4.89 -2.33 -6.46
CA GLN A 206 5.51 -3.38 -5.64
C GLN A 206 5.78 -4.67 -6.42
N ILE A 207 4.89 -5.04 -7.36
CA ILE A 207 5.11 -6.18 -8.27
C ILE A 207 6.32 -5.90 -9.16
N TYR A 208 6.34 -4.73 -9.82
CA TYR A 208 7.45 -4.34 -10.70
C TYR A 208 8.78 -4.34 -9.96
N TYR A 209 8.82 -3.73 -8.77
CA TYR A 209 10.01 -3.71 -7.93
C TYR A 209 10.52 -5.11 -7.63
N ALA A 210 9.64 -6.00 -7.19
CA ALA A 210 10.04 -7.36 -6.83
C ALA A 210 10.54 -8.18 -8.04
N LEU A 211 9.98 -7.95 -9.24
CA LEU A 211 10.48 -8.54 -10.50
C LEU A 211 11.84 -7.98 -10.92
N SER A 212 12.17 -6.74 -10.54
CA SER A 212 13.43 -6.06 -10.87
C SER A 212 14.57 -6.35 -9.90
N LEU A 213 14.30 -7.10 -8.83
CA LEU A 213 15.33 -7.47 -7.86
C LEU A 213 16.42 -8.34 -8.46
N GLY A 214 17.64 -8.17 -7.97
CA GLY A 214 18.80 -9.00 -8.31
C GLY A 214 19.68 -9.18 -7.08
N PRO A 215 20.78 -9.94 -7.17
CA PRO A 215 21.66 -10.24 -6.03
C PRO A 215 22.13 -8.97 -5.27
N ASP A 216 22.44 -7.90 -6.00
CA ASP A 216 22.87 -6.60 -5.43
C ASP A 216 21.99 -5.44 -5.92
N ARG A 217 20.82 -5.74 -6.52
CA ARG A 217 19.95 -4.75 -7.15
C ARG A 217 18.64 -4.64 -6.40
N ALA A 218 18.32 -3.39 -6.04
CA ALA A 218 17.04 -3.00 -5.45
C ALA A 218 16.64 -1.63 -6.02
N GLU A 219 16.57 -1.56 -7.36
CA GLU A 219 16.28 -0.32 -8.08
C GLU A 219 14.82 0.10 -7.92
N GLN A 220 14.61 1.41 -7.86
CA GLN A 220 13.26 1.96 -7.78
C GLN A 220 12.54 1.82 -9.13
N PRO A 221 11.23 1.54 -9.13
CA PRO A 221 10.44 1.50 -10.36
C PRO A 221 10.50 2.83 -11.12
N PRO A 222 10.49 2.81 -12.45
CA PRO A 222 10.49 4.02 -13.26
C PRO A 222 9.20 4.82 -13.09
N LEU A 223 9.29 6.15 -13.28
CA LEU A 223 8.17 7.08 -13.06
C LEU A 223 6.84 6.67 -13.73
N PRO A 224 6.80 6.13 -14.96
CA PRO A 224 5.52 5.69 -15.55
C PRO A 224 4.84 4.58 -14.76
N VAL A 225 5.60 3.59 -14.27
CA VAL A 225 5.07 2.50 -13.42
C VAL A 225 4.54 3.06 -12.11
N VAL A 226 5.29 3.96 -11.48
CA VAL A 226 4.89 4.64 -10.24
C VAL A 226 3.60 5.44 -10.46
N ALA A 227 3.50 6.20 -11.56
CA ALA A 227 2.31 7.01 -11.87
C ALA A 227 1.07 6.13 -12.07
N VAL A 228 1.16 5.08 -12.89
CA VAL A 228 0.05 4.14 -13.12
C VAL A 228 -0.37 3.45 -11.84
N SER A 229 0.58 2.93 -11.07
CA SER A 229 0.29 2.28 -9.78
C SER A 229 -0.44 3.21 -8.83
N ARG A 230 0.01 4.46 -8.71
CA ARG A 230 -0.61 5.46 -7.83
C ARG A 230 -2.00 5.87 -8.26
N LEU A 231 -2.27 5.94 -9.57
CA LEU A 231 -3.62 6.19 -10.09
C LEU A 231 -4.57 5.01 -9.76
N VAL A 232 -4.10 3.77 -9.92
CA VAL A 232 -4.88 2.57 -9.58
C VAL A 232 -5.11 2.46 -8.07
N ASP A 233 -4.13 2.80 -7.25
CA ASP A 233 -4.23 2.72 -5.79
C ASP A 233 -4.93 3.96 -5.16
N ALA A 234 -5.22 5.02 -5.93
CA ALA A 234 -5.73 6.28 -5.39
C ALA A 234 -6.99 6.13 -4.51
N PRO A 235 -8.03 5.37 -4.91
CA PRO A 235 -9.21 5.19 -4.07
C PRO A 235 -8.89 4.56 -2.70
N ARG A 236 -8.03 3.52 -2.69
CA ARG A 236 -7.62 2.83 -1.46
C ARG A 236 -6.86 3.76 -0.52
N ARG A 237 -6.02 4.64 -1.06
CA ARG A 237 -5.23 5.60 -0.27
C ARG A 237 -6.09 6.68 0.36
N VAL A 238 -7.11 7.17 -0.35
CA VAL A 238 -8.06 8.14 0.20
C VAL A 238 -8.82 7.55 1.40
N TRP A 239 -9.25 6.28 1.29
CA TRP A 239 -9.93 5.59 2.40
C TRP A 239 -9.03 5.29 3.61
N SER A 240 -7.72 5.18 3.43
CA SER A 240 -6.78 4.96 4.55
C SER A 240 -6.44 6.23 5.33
N TRP A 241 -6.97 7.39 4.93
CA TRP A 241 -6.80 8.69 5.60
C TRP A 241 -7.96 9.01 6.55
N PHE A 242 -9.05 8.27 6.43
CA PHE A 242 -10.23 8.32 7.31
C PHE A 242 -10.33 7.05 8.17
#